data_94adb7fcc26d8dda537bea93e354edca
#
_entry.id   94adb7fcc26d8dda537bea93e354edca
#
_cell.length_a   1.000
_cell.length_b   1.000
_cell.length_c   1.000
_cell.angle_alpha   90.00
_cell.angle_beta   90.00
_cell.angle_gamma   90.00
#
_symmetry.space_group_name_H-M   'P 1'
#
loop_
_entity.id
_entity.type
_entity.pdbx_description
1 polymer ?
#
loop_
_entity_poly.entity_id
_entity_poly.type
_entity_poly.pdbx_seq_one_letter_code
_entity_poly.pdbx_strand_id
1 'polypeptide(L)'
;DSGMMGGSLSHEYMLLTPVGEDTIVLCDECDYRANMEAAESIIENKDQKLEKTELKLVDTPNQHTIEEVCDYLHLPVENSMKAVVYQKNEDDSYVVLFIRGDLEANETKITNYLGAAIRL
;
A
#
# COMPACT_ATOMS: atom_id res chain seq x y z
N ASP A 1 5.03 -5.48 -15.55
CA ASP A 1 6.04 -4.48 -15.87
C ASP A 1 7.12 -5.09 -16.75
N SER A 2 7.47 -4.46 -17.84
CA SER A 2 8.56 -4.90 -18.71
C SER A 2 9.93 -4.32 -18.32
N GLY A 3 9.95 -3.50 -17.27
CA GLY A 3 11.15 -2.85 -16.75
C GLY A 3 11.91 -2.02 -17.78
N MET A 4 13.22 -1.94 -17.64
CA MET A 4 14.10 -1.18 -18.54
C MET A 4 14.17 -1.72 -19.97
N MET A 5 13.74 -2.97 -20.21
CA MET A 5 13.75 -3.56 -21.54
C MET A 5 12.60 -3.09 -22.43
N GLY A 6 11.62 -2.42 -21.86
CA GLY A 6 10.43 -1.94 -22.58
C GLY A 6 9.53 -3.09 -23.07
N GLY A 7 8.46 -2.73 -23.76
CA GLY A 7 7.49 -3.67 -24.30
C GLY A 7 6.11 -3.52 -23.64
N SER A 8 5.07 -4.03 -24.31
CA SER A 8 3.69 -3.95 -23.84
C SER A 8 3.27 -5.15 -22.99
N LEU A 9 4.02 -6.23 -23.03
CA LEU A 9 3.73 -7.47 -22.31
C LEU A 9 5.03 -8.18 -21.95
N SER A 10 5.14 -8.62 -20.71
CA SER A 10 6.21 -9.51 -20.26
C SER A 10 5.63 -10.70 -19.49
N HIS A 11 6.28 -11.83 -19.59
CA HIS A 11 5.97 -13.03 -18.81
C HIS A 11 7.18 -13.38 -17.94
N GLU A 12 6.91 -13.72 -16.71
CA GLU A 12 7.91 -14.15 -15.76
C GLU A 12 7.55 -15.54 -15.23
N TYR A 13 8.45 -16.49 -15.45
CA TYR A 13 8.29 -17.86 -14.97
C TYR A 13 9.05 -18.01 -13.67
N MET A 14 8.35 -18.30 -12.57
CA MET A 14 8.95 -18.40 -11.26
C MET A 14 8.95 -19.83 -10.75
N LEU A 15 10.06 -20.21 -10.09
CA LEU A 15 10.19 -21.46 -9.36
C LEU A 15 9.92 -21.22 -7.88
N LEU A 16 8.98 -21.97 -7.31
CA LEU A 16 8.70 -21.91 -5.87
C LEU A 16 9.85 -22.54 -5.08
N THR A 17 10.48 -21.74 -4.24
CA THR A 17 11.60 -22.16 -3.38
C THR A 17 11.62 -21.33 -2.11
N PRO A 18 12.00 -21.92 -0.95
CA PRO A 18 12.09 -21.15 0.30
C PRO A 18 13.26 -20.17 0.35
N VAL A 19 14.18 -20.22 -0.62
CA VAL A 19 15.35 -19.33 -0.70
C VAL A 19 15.20 -18.24 -1.79
N GLY A 20 13.99 -18.06 -2.32
CA GLY A 20 13.69 -16.99 -3.29
C GLY A 20 13.64 -15.62 -2.62
N GLU A 21 13.84 -14.57 -3.44
CA GLU A 21 13.76 -13.17 -2.98
C GLU A 21 12.34 -12.62 -3.07
N ASP A 22 11.53 -13.14 -4.02
CA ASP A 22 10.18 -12.64 -4.26
C ASP A 22 9.11 -13.44 -3.52
N THR A 23 8.03 -12.76 -3.18
CA THR A 23 6.84 -13.38 -2.60
C THR A 23 5.78 -13.61 -3.68
N ILE A 24 5.29 -14.85 -3.78
CA ILE A 24 4.24 -15.24 -4.72
C ILE A 24 2.96 -15.54 -3.96
N VAL A 25 1.86 -14.97 -4.44
CA VAL A 25 0.51 -15.24 -3.95
C VAL A 25 -0.11 -16.35 -4.80
N LEU A 26 -0.54 -17.41 -4.15
CA LEU A 26 -1.23 -18.55 -4.76
C LEU A 26 -2.61 -18.69 -4.11
N CYS A 27 -3.63 -18.91 -4.93
CA CYS A 27 -4.95 -19.30 -4.41
C CYS A 27 -5.03 -20.81 -4.31
N ASP A 28 -5.55 -21.31 -3.20
CA ASP A 28 -5.73 -22.76 -2.97
C ASP A 28 -7.00 -23.30 -3.65
N GLU A 29 -7.93 -22.41 -4.03
CA GLU A 29 -9.22 -22.80 -4.60
C GLU A 29 -9.34 -22.56 -6.11
N CYS A 30 -8.48 -21.73 -6.70
CA CYS A 30 -8.50 -21.44 -8.13
C CYS A 30 -7.09 -21.26 -8.70
N ASP A 31 -7.00 -21.04 -10.01
CA ASP A 31 -5.71 -20.87 -10.70
C ASP A 31 -5.09 -19.46 -10.56
N TYR A 32 -5.58 -18.63 -9.63
CA TYR A 32 -5.02 -17.30 -9.41
C TYR A 32 -3.60 -17.40 -8.86
N ARG A 33 -2.68 -16.74 -9.55
CA ARG A 33 -1.26 -16.67 -9.20
C ARG A 33 -0.73 -15.30 -9.58
N ALA A 34 -0.04 -14.66 -8.66
CA ALA A 34 0.57 -13.37 -8.90
C ALA A 34 1.79 -13.18 -7.99
N ASN A 35 2.74 -12.35 -8.41
CA ASN A 35 3.74 -11.85 -7.48
C ASN A 35 3.09 -10.80 -6.54
N MET A 36 3.75 -10.49 -5.42
CA MET A 36 3.21 -9.56 -4.42
C MET A 36 2.96 -8.16 -4.98
N GLU A 37 3.73 -7.72 -5.96
CA GLU A 37 3.60 -6.40 -6.58
C GLU A 37 2.34 -6.27 -7.43
N ALA A 38 1.94 -7.35 -8.12
CA ALA A 38 0.79 -7.37 -9.01
C ALA A 38 -0.47 -7.96 -8.36
N ALA A 39 -0.34 -8.65 -7.23
CA ALA A 39 -1.45 -9.32 -6.57
C ALA A 39 -2.56 -8.33 -6.22
N GLU A 40 -3.79 -8.69 -6.59
CA GLU A 40 -5.00 -7.96 -6.20
C GLU A 40 -5.57 -8.58 -4.94
N SER A 41 -5.96 -7.73 -3.99
CA SER A 41 -6.62 -8.14 -2.76
C SER A 41 -7.99 -7.47 -2.63
N ILE A 42 -8.95 -8.22 -2.14
CA ILE A 42 -10.24 -7.66 -1.73
C ILE A 42 -10.07 -7.21 -0.28
N ILE A 43 -10.09 -5.90 -0.09
CA ILE A 43 -10.10 -5.33 1.24
C ILE A 43 -11.57 -5.24 1.65
N GLU A 44 -11.94 -5.98 2.68
CA GLU A 44 -13.28 -5.85 3.25
C GLU A 44 -13.52 -4.40 3.65
N ASN A 45 -14.59 -3.84 3.12
CA ASN A 45 -15.01 -2.50 3.48
C ASN A 45 -15.54 -2.54 4.91
N LYS A 46 -14.68 -2.23 5.86
CA LYS A 46 -15.04 -2.07 7.26
C LYS A 46 -15.64 -0.68 7.51
N ASP A 47 -16.36 -0.14 6.51
CA ASP A 47 -17.09 1.12 6.64
C ASP A 47 -18.13 0.98 7.78
N GLN A 48 -17.64 1.09 8.98
CA GLN A 48 -18.51 1.40 10.10
C GLN A 48 -19.02 2.81 9.83
N LYS A 49 -20.32 2.98 9.88
CA LYS A 49 -20.94 4.30 9.89
C LYS A 49 -20.55 4.97 11.21
N LEU A 50 -19.33 5.48 11.23
CA LEU A 50 -18.87 6.28 12.37
C LEU A 50 -19.66 7.59 12.39
N GLU A 51 -20.17 7.94 13.54
CA GLU A 51 -20.78 9.25 13.72
C GLU A 51 -19.73 10.33 13.50
N LYS A 52 -20.12 11.38 12.77
CA LYS A 52 -19.24 12.53 12.57
C LYS A 52 -19.00 13.19 13.93
N THR A 53 -17.75 13.24 14.33
CA THR A 53 -17.31 13.94 15.53
C THR A 53 -16.65 15.26 15.16
N GLU A 54 -16.57 16.18 16.12
CA GLU A 54 -15.82 17.42 15.95
C GLU A 54 -14.32 17.13 15.81
N LEU A 55 -13.65 17.91 14.96
CA LEU A 55 -12.21 17.87 14.82
C LEU A 55 -11.59 18.34 16.15
N LYS A 56 -10.75 17.50 16.74
CA LYS A 56 -10.02 17.80 17.97
C LYS A 56 -8.53 17.68 17.75
N LEU A 57 -7.80 18.64 18.31
CA LEU A 57 -6.35 18.53 18.42
C LEU A 57 -6.03 17.64 19.61
N VAL A 58 -5.16 16.64 19.40
CA VAL A 58 -4.74 15.69 20.43
C VAL A 58 -3.22 15.63 20.46
N ASP A 59 -2.63 15.79 21.64
CA ASP A 59 -1.20 15.64 21.85
C ASP A 59 -0.83 14.15 21.87
N THR A 60 0.19 13.78 21.12
CA THR A 60 0.73 12.41 21.06
C THR A 60 2.23 12.41 21.42
N PRO A 61 2.59 12.71 22.65
CA PRO A 61 3.98 12.86 23.06
C PRO A 61 4.74 11.54 22.94
N ASN A 62 5.91 11.58 22.30
CA ASN A 62 6.80 10.42 22.09
C ASN A 62 6.20 9.26 21.29
N GLN A 63 5.13 9.50 20.53
CA GLN A 63 4.56 8.52 19.59
C GLN A 63 5.08 8.81 18.19
N HIS A 64 5.70 7.84 17.54
CA HIS A 64 6.36 8.00 16.24
C HIS A 64 5.77 7.12 15.14
N THR A 65 5.11 6.02 15.52
CA THR A 65 4.46 5.10 14.58
C THR A 65 2.95 5.19 14.68
N ILE A 66 2.25 4.71 13.65
CA ILE A 66 0.79 4.71 13.64
C ILE A 66 0.24 3.78 14.73
N GLU A 67 0.91 2.66 14.98
CA GLU A 67 0.57 1.71 16.01
C GLU A 67 0.67 2.36 17.40
N GLU A 68 1.78 3.05 17.68
CA GLU A 68 1.98 3.75 18.95
C GLU A 68 0.93 4.85 19.19
N VAL A 69 0.60 5.61 18.12
CA VAL A 69 -0.46 6.64 18.21
C VAL A 69 -1.82 6.00 18.46
N CYS A 70 -2.14 4.94 17.75
CA CYS A 70 -3.42 4.25 17.92
C CYS A 70 -3.55 3.61 19.31
N ASP A 71 -2.50 2.98 19.81
CA ASP A 71 -2.47 2.40 21.15
C ASP A 71 -2.64 3.50 22.22
N TYR A 72 -1.92 4.62 22.07
CA TYR A 72 -2.02 5.76 22.97
C TYR A 72 -3.43 6.36 23.03
N LEU A 73 -4.09 6.46 21.88
CA LEU A 73 -5.44 6.99 21.76
C LEU A 73 -6.55 5.95 21.97
N HIS A 74 -6.18 4.69 22.20
CA HIS A 74 -7.12 3.56 22.32
C HIS A 74 -8.03 3.40 21.10
N LEU A 75 -7.45 3.57 19.90
CA LEU A 75 -8.14 3.45 18.62
C LEU A 75 -7.66 2.20 17.87
N PRO A 76 -8.55 1.47 17.19
CA PRO A 76 -8.14 0.44 16.25
C PRO A 76 -7.32 1.05 15.09
N VAL A 77 -6.25 0.38 14.66
CA VAL A 77 -5.36 0.89 13.60
C VAL A 77 -6.10 1.08 12.28
N GLU A 78 -7.09 0.23 12.00
CA GLU A 78 -7.97 0.35 10.83
C GLU A 78 -8.87 1.60 10.84
N ASN A 79 -9.02 2.27 11.97
CA ASN A 79 -9.76 3.53 12.07
C ASN A 79 -8.85 4.76 11.90
N SER A 80 -7.58 4.55 11.68
CA SER A 80 -6.61 5.60 11.42
C SER A 80 -6.33 5.74 9.92
N MET A 81 -5.74 6.86 9.55
CA MET A 81 -5.30 7.15 8.19
C MET A 81 -3.90 7.75 8.22
N LYS A 82 -3.04 7.25 7.36
CA LYS A 82 -1.69 7.80 7.16
C LYS A 82 -1.57 8.46 5.80
N ALA A 83 -0.73 9.49 5.72
CA ALA A 83 -0.36 10.15 4.48
C ALA A 83 1.07 9.77 4.12
N VAL A 84 1.28 9.26 2.91
CA VAL A 84 2.60 8.99 2.36
C VAL A 84 2.84 9.96 1.21
N VAL A 85 3.97 10.63 1.21
CA VAL A 85 4.31 11.65 0.21
C VAL A 85 5.33 11.08 -0.74
N TYR A 86 5.01 11.08 -2.02
CA TYR A 86 5.89 10.70 -3.10
C TYR A 86 6.18 11.89 -4.00
N GLN A 87 7.30 11.83 -4.71
CA GLN A 87 7.64 12.77 -5.75
C GLN A 87 7.68 12.06 -7.11
N LYS A 88 7.08 12.65 -8.15
CA LYS A 88 7.20 12.13 -9.51
C LYS A 88 8.60 12.37 -10.06
N ASN A 89 9.11 11.39 -10.81
CA ASN A 89 10.44 11.53 -11.41
C ASN A 89 10.46 12.45 -12.63
N GLU A 90 9.32 12.68 -13.28
CA GLU A 90 9.22 13.42 -14.53
C GLU A 90 9.26 14.94 -14.34
N ASP A 91 8.52 15.44 -13.36
CA ASP A 91 8.25 16.87 -13.17
C ASP A 91 8.49 17.36 -11.73
N ASP A 92 9.01 16.49 -10.88
CA ASP A 92 9.24 16.75 -9.45
C ASP A 92 7.97 17.13 -8.66
N SER A 93 6.78 16.95 -9.22
CA SER A 93 5.52 17.21 -8.53
C SER A 93 5.29 16.21 -7.41
N TYR A 94 4.61 16.65 -6.35
CA TYR A 94 4.29 15.80 -5.21
C TYR A 94 2.96 15.07 -5.40
N VAL A 95 2.95 13.82 -4.96
CA VAL A 95 1.76 12.98 -4.85
C VAL A 95 1.58 12.59 -3.39
N VAL A 96 0.44 12.89 -2.82
CA VAL A 96 0.11 12.50 -1.45
C VAL A 96 -0.89 11.35 -1.51
N LEU A 97 -0.48 10.19 -1.01
CA LEU A 97 -1.33 9.02 -0.86
C LEU A 97 -1.91 8.99 0.56
N PHE A 98 -3.23 9.05 0.66
CA PHE A 98 -3.92 8.77 1.91
C PHE A 98 -4.36 7.31 1.92
N ILE A 99 -3.91 6.57 2.91
CA ILE A 99 -4.18 5.15 3.03
C ILE A 99 -4.58 4.80 4.47
N ARG A 100 -5.45 3.80 4.62
CA ARG A 100 -5.85 3.32 5.95
C ARG A 100 -4.63 2.83 6.73
N GLY A 101 -4.60 3.06 8.03
CA GLY A 101 -3.41 2.87 8.86
C GLY A 101 -2.83 1.45 8.88
N ASP A 102 -3.69 0.44 8.77
CA ASP A 102 -3.31 -0.97 8.74
C ASP A 102 -2.79 -1.47 7.38
N LEU A 103 -2.82 -0.62 6.34
CA LEU A 103 -2.39 -0.97 4.99
C LEU A 103 -1.02 -0.38 4.66
N GLU A 104 -0.29 -1.06 3.78
CA GLU A 104 0.98 -0.58 3.24
C GLU A 104 0.82 -0.06 1.81
N ALA A 105 1.57 0.99 1.49
CA ALA A 105 1.62 1.53 0.14
C ALA A 105 2.44 0.61 -0.77
N ASN A 106 1.93 0.31 -1.97
CA ASN A 106 2.65 -0.45 -2.98
C ASN A 106 3.03 0.50 -4.13
N GLU A 107 4.32 0.81 -4.24
CA GLU A 107 4.84 1.77 -5.21
C GLU A 107 4.59 1.35 -6.66
N THR A 108 4.67 0.06 -6.96
CA THR A 108 4.39 -0.46 -8.31
C THR A 108 2.93 -0.21 -8.70
N LYS A 109 1.98 -0.45 -7.78
CA LYS A 109 0.56 -0.17 -8.03
C LYS A 109 0.30 1.32 -8.20
N ILE A 110 0.95 2.16 -7.40
CA ILE A 110 0.83 3.61 -7.48
C ILE A 110 1.39 4.12 -8.82
N THR A 111 2.58 3.66 -9.20
CA THR A 111 3.22 3.97 -10.50
C THR A 111 2.31 3.59 -11.66
N ASN A 112 1.74 2.39 -11.64
CA ASN A 112 0.83 1.91 -12.68
C ASN A 112 -0.46 2.76 -12.73
N TYR A 113 -1.00 3.14 -11.59
CA TYR A 113 -2.20 3.98 -11.50
C TYR A 113 -1.95 5.40 -12.02
N LEU A 114 -0.81 5.98 -11.69
CA LEU A 114 -0.44 7.33 -12.10
C LEU A 114 0.08 7.39 -13.55
N GLY A 115 0.56 6.28 -14.09
CA GLY A 115 1.29 6.23 -15.36
C GLY A 115 2.65 6.95 -15.30
N ALA A 116 3.21 7.16 -14.12
CA ALA A 116 4.45 7.90 -13.88
C ALA A 116 5.25 7.27 -12.75
N ALA A 117 6.57 7.20 -12.92
CA ALA A 117 7.47 6.72 -11.88
C ALA A 117 7.52 7.68 -10.69
N ILE A 118 7.56 7.13 -9.49
CA ILE A 118 7.58 7.89 -8.23
C ILE A 118 8.79 7.49 -7.39
N ARG A 119 9.15 8.35 -6.45
CA ARG A 119 10.12 8.10 -5.38
C ARG A 119 9.63 8.71 -4.06
N LEU A 120 10.08 8.16 -2.92
CA LEU A 120 9.88 8.74 -1.59
C LEU A 120 10.67 10.03 -1.40
#